data_31c2d911ab707ee1a7a3bf15515dd328
#
_entry.id   31c2d911ab707ee1a7a3bf15515dd328
#
_cell.length_a   1.000
_cell.length_b   1.000
_cell.length_c   1.000
_cell.angle_alpha   90.00
_cell.angle_beta   90.00
_cell.angle_gamma   90.00
#
_symmetry.space_group_name_H-M   'P 1'
#
loop_
_entity.id
_entity.type
_entity.pdbx_description
1 polymer ?
#
loop_
_entity_poly.entity_id
_entity_poly.type
_entity_poly.pdbx_seq_one_letter_code
_entity_poly.pdbx_strand_id
1 'polypeptide(L)'
;MRRVLSTGGAALVIALAARPGVARAQDHCGERAPAAGFLVSAEWLTSHRDDPGLVVLEAERTRAPYDSAHVAGARLIAVEEYTTRHGEILTELPPVEQLRARFESLGIGDTGRIVLYGETLAVTRLFFTLDYLGLGDRVSVLNGGLAAWTAAGGEVGTAPPPPAERKTLTVHPRPEVLADAAWVNAHRKQRGVLLLDARTREEFDGTKAEEGVARPGHIPGAVQLDWTTMLTDGRFREEGELSRLFTAAGATAGKEIVTYCRVGSRASALYFAARLLGYRVRLYDGSMNEWAGKRELPVVRRR
;
A
#
# COMPACT_ATOMS: atom_id res chain seq x y z
N MET A 1 -39.02 10.53 -83.11
CA MET A 1 -38.56 9.30 -82.50
C MET A 1 -37.08 9.47 -82.07
N ARG A 2 -36.83 9.80 -80.85
CA ARG A 2 -35.46 9.87 -80.30
C ARG A 2 -35.45 9.14 -78.94
N ARG A 3 -34.69 8.06 -78.86
CA ARG A 3 -34.46 7.30 -77.68
C ARG A 3 -33.40 8.03 -76.83
N VAL A 4 -33.71 8.25 -75.56
CA VAL A 4 -32.76 8.76 -74.56
C VAL A 4 -32.21 7.54 -73.77
N LEU A 5 -30.94 7.37 -73.84
CA LEU A 5 -30.19 6.36 -73.04
C LEU A 5 -29.88 6.95 -71.66
N SER A 6 -30.38 6.28 -70.64
CA SER A 6 -30.07 6.56 -69.22
C SER A 6 -28.81 5.78 -68.80
N THR A 7 -27.77 6.48 -68.45
CA THR A 7 -26.53 5.92 -67.83
C THR A 7 -26.73 5.88 -66.34
N GLY A 8 -26.83 4.65 -65.80
CA GLY A 8 -26.84 4.43 -64.38
C GLY A 8 -25.41 4.48 -63.78
N GLY A 9 -25.17 5.44 -62.90
CA GLY A 9 -23.97 5.52 -62.09
C GLY A 9 -24.07 4.63 -60.84
N ALA A 10 -23.20 3.65 -60.75
CA ALA A 10 -23.06 2.82 -59.54
C ALA A 10 -22.27 3.60 -58.50
N ALA A 11 -22.90 3.94 -57.38
CA ALA A 11 -22.21 4.51 -56.23
C ALA A 11 -21.56 3.38 -55.39
N LEU A 12 -20.25 3.41 -55.33
CA LEU A 12 -19.44 2.52 -54.50
C LEU A 12 -19.53 2.98 -53.04
N VAL A 13 -20.30 2.26 -52.20
CA VAL A 13 -20.34 2.50 -50.76
C VAL A 13 -19.12 1.82 -50.12
N ILE A 14 -18.11 2.60 -49.71
CA ILE A 14 -16.99 2.12 -48.92
C ILE A 14 -17.48 2.01 -47.48
N ALA A 15 -17.74 0.78 -47.03
CA ALA A 15 -17.99 0.49 -45.61
C ALA A 15 -16.67 0.62 -44.82
N LEU A 16 -16.57 1.69 -44.03
CA LEU A 16 -15.50 1.84 -43.02
C LEU A 16 -15.76 0.81 -41.93
N ALA A 17 -14.97 -0.26 -41.91
CA ALA A 17 -14.95 -1.21 -40.78
C ALA A 17 -14.40 -0.52 -39.55
N ALA A 18 -15.26 -0.23 -38.57
CA ALA A 18 -14.86 0.23 -37.24
C ALA A 18 -14.02 -0.86 -36.58
N ARG A 19 -12.75 -0.58 -36.28
CA ARG A 19 -11.91 -1.40 -35.45
C ARG A 19 -12.54 -1.49 -34.06
N PRO A 20 -12.64 -2.68 -33.44
CA PRO A 20 -13.08 -2.78 -32.06
C PRO A 20 -12.04 -2.06 -31.20
N GLY A 21 -12.47 -0.99 -30.55
CA GLY A 21 -11.71 -0.30 -29.53
C GLY A 21 -11.37 -1.31 -28.44
N VAL A 22 -10.08 -1.35 -28.06
CA VAL A 22 -9.62 -2.05 -26.86
C VAL A 22 -10.44 -1.48 -25.71
N ALA A 23 -11.38 -2.27 -25.19
CA ALA A 23 -12.12 -1.94 -23.99
C ALA A 23 -11.09 -1.80 -22.85
N ARG A 24 -10.86 -0.57 -22.41
CA ARG A 24 -10.22 -0.30 -21.13
C ARG A 24 -11.03 -1.04 -20.07
N ALA A 25 -10.39 -1.95 -19.37
CA ALA A 25 -10.97 -2.58 -18.18
C ALA A 25 -11.18 -1.49 -17.11
N GLN A 26 -12.33 -0.86 -17.15
CA GLN A 26 -12.87 0.02 -16.13
C GLN A 26 -14.14 -0.63 -15.64
N ASP A 27 -14.00 -1.44 -14.59
CA ASP A 27 -15.04 -1.71 -13.59
C ASP A 27 -14.36 -2.39 -12.41
N HIS A 28 -13.57 -1.59 -11.68
CA HIS A 28 -13.15 -1.93 -10.33
C HIS A 28 -13.92 -1.02 -9.39
N CYS A 29 -14.72 -1.63 -8.56
CA CYS A 29 -15.54 -1.06 -7.53
C CYS A 29 -14.80 0.06 -6.77
N GLY A 30 -15.13 1.28 -7.06
CA GLY A 30 -15.39 2.46 -6.28
C GLY A 30 -14.44 2.96 -5.22
N GLU A 31 -13.17 2.57 -5.12
CA GLU A 31 -12.22 3.30 -4.28
C GLU A 31 -11.42 4.30 -5.12
N ARG A 32 -11.77 5.57 -4.99
CA ARG A 32 -11.02 6.66 -5.61
C ARG A 32 -9.62 6.72 -5.01
N ALA A 33 -8.59 6.59 -5.86
CA ALA A 33 -7.26 7.07 -5.51
C ALA A 33 -7.36 8.54 -5.03
N PRO A 34 -6.54 8.97 -4.05
CA PRO A 34 -6.52 10.36 -3.63
C PRO A 34 -6.28 11.28 -4.83
N ALA A 35 -6.87 12.48 -4.83
CA ALA A 35 -6.78 13.41 -5.98
C ALA A 35 -5.33 13.74 -6.40
N ALA A 36 -4.35 13.57 -5.49
CA ALA A 36 -2.92 13.69 -5.77
C ALA A 36 -2.23 12.35 -6.09
N GLY A 37 -2.96 11.22 -6.04
CA GLY A 37 -2.38 9.88 -6.08
C GLY A 37 -1.83 9.41 -4.73
N PHE A 38 -1.47 8.11 -4.64
CA PHE A 38 -0.86 7.54 -3.43
C PHE A 38 0.63 7.90 -3.30
N LEU A 39 1.31 8.23 -4.41
CA LEU A 39 2.68 8.73 -4.41
C LEU A 39 2.68 10.20 -4.84
N VAL A 40 3.42 11.04 -4.11
CA VAL A 40 3.65 12.45 -4.46
C VAL A 40 5.13 12.74 -4.57
N SER A 41 5.49 13.70 -5.41
CA SER A 41 6.87 14.17 -5.54
C SER A 41 7.18 15.30 -4.53
N ALA A 42 8.47 15.65 -4.43
CA ALA A 42 8.91 16.78 -3.63
C ALA A 42 8.35 18.11 -4.17
N GLU A 43 8.28 18.28 -5.50
CA GLU A 43 7.71 19.45 -6.16
C GLU A 43 6.23 19.59 -5.86
N TRP A 44 5.49 18.46 -5.85
CA TRP A 44 4.10 18.47 -5.45
C TRP A 44 3.95 18.94 -4.01
N LEU A 45 4.74 18.39 -3.08
CA LEU A 45 4.70 18.79 -1.67
C LEU A 45 5.07 20.27 -1.49
N THR A 46 6.06 20.76 -2.23
CA THR A 46 6.45 22.19 -2.21
C THR A 46 5.29 23.10 -2.60
N SER A 47 4.52 22.73 -3.65
CA SER A 47 3.39 23.56 -4.11
C SER A 47 2.14 23.49 -3.24
N HIS A 48 2.07 22.51 -2.31
CA HIS A 48 0.91 22.28 -1.45
C HIS A 48 1.21 22.46 0.05
N ARG A 49 2.43 22.94 0.41
CA ARG A 49 2.83 23.08 1.82
C ARG A 49 1.89 23.94 2.66
N ASP A 50 1.33 24.95 2.04
CA ASP A 50 0.46 25.93 2.70
C ASP A 50 -1.04 25.58 2.58
N ASP A 51 -1.35 24.39 2.02
CA ASP A 51 -2.74 23.93 1.89
C ASP A 51 -3.38 23.79 3.27
N PRO A 52 -4.57 24.34 3.48
CA PRO A 52 -5.28 24.20 4.74
C PRO A 52 -5.50 22.73 5.11
N GLY A 53 -5.03 22.32 6.28
CA GLY A 53 -5.23 20.97 6.80
C GLY A 53 -4.25 19.92 6.24
N LEU A 54 -3.22 20.31 5.48
CA LEU A 54 -2.11 19.41 5.16
C LEU A 54 -1.36 19.05 6.44
N VAL A 55 -1.19 17.74 6.68
CA VAL A 55 -0.36 17.21 7.75
C VAL A 55 0.74 16.37 7.14
N VAL A 56 2.00 16.71 7.43
CA VAL A 56 3.18 15.93 7.01
C VAL A 56 3.69 15.14 8.21
N LEU A 57 3.76 13.82 8.07
CA LEU A 57 4.24 12.91 9.12
C LEU A 57 5.51 12.20 8.67
N GLU A 58 6.52 12.22 9.53
CA GLU A 58 7.68 11.33 9.43
C GLU A 58 7.45 10.08 10.27
N ALA A 59 7.42 8.92 9.62
CA ALA A 59 7.21 7.64 10.28
C ALA A 59 8.56 6.92 10.46
N GLU A 60 8.96 6.68 11.70
CA GLU A 60 10.26 6.12 12.05
C GLU A 60 10.16 5.07 13.17
N ARG A 61 11.17 4.20 13.29
CA ARG A 61 11.31 3.28 14.41
C ARG A 61 11.92 3.95 15.63
N THR A 62 12.77 4.93 15.40
CA THR A 62 13.47 5.67 16.46
C THR A 62 13.44 7.16 16.13
N ARG A 63 13.59 7.99 17.15
CA ARG A 63 13.55 9.43 17.01
C ARG A 63 14.80 10.03 16.31
N ALA A 64 15.93 9.33 16.34
CA ALA A 64 17.22 9.88 15.92
C ALA A 64 17.26 10.42 14.45
N PRO A 65 16.69 9.77 13.43
CA PRO A 65 16.65 10.34 12.09
C PRO A 65 15.91 11.68 12.05
N TYR A 66 14.74 11.76 12.66
CA TYR A 66 13.93 12.98 12.72
C TYR A 66 14.68 14.13 13.43
N ASP A 67 15.32 13.87 14.58
CA ASP A 67 16.07 14.87 15.32
C ASP A 67 17.31 15.37 14.56
N SER A 68 17.85 14.57 13.64
CA SER A 68 18.99 14.97 12.82
C SER A 68 18.59 15.88 11.66
N ALA A 69 17.51 15.57 10.96
CA ALA A 69 16.93 16.39 9.89
C ALA A 69 15.55 15.86 9.49
N HIS A 70 14.58 16.73 9.37
CA HIS A 70 13.24 16.40 8.89
C HIS A 70 12.67 17.50 7.97
N VAL A 71 11.63 17.22 7.20
CA VAL A 71 10.88 18.22 6.44
C VAL A 71 10.37 19.29 7.40
N ALA A 72 10.73 20.54 7.21
CA ALA A 72 10.34 21.62 8.14
C ALA A 72 8.83 21.61 8.36
N GLY A 73 8.41 21.58 9.62
CA GLY A 73 6.99 21.50 10.02
C GLY A 73 6.39 20.09 10.04
N ALA A 74 7.10 19.06 9.59
CA ALA A 74 6.65 17.68 9.72
C ALA A 74 6.65 17.24 11.19
N ARG A 75 5.76 16.32 11.54
CA ARG A 75 5.63 15.72 12.86
C ARG A 75 6.11 14.28 12.84
N LEU A 76 6.84 13.89 13.88
CA LEU A 76 7.24 12.51 14.10
C LEU A 76 6.07 11.66 14.57
N ILE A 77 5.96 10.46 14.04
CA ILE A 77 5.18 9.35 14.60
C ILE A 77 6.04 8.09 14.64
N ALA A 78 6.26 7.53 15.81
CA ALA A 78 7.03 6.32 15.98
C ALA A 78 6.16 5.07 15.77
N VAL A 79 6.77 3.96 15.32
CA VAL A 79 6.05 2.71 14.98
C VAL A 79 5.22 2.19 16.16
N GLU A 80 5.71 2.30 17.39
CA GLU A 80 5.00 1.87 18.61
C GLU A 80 3.72 2.68 18.90
N GLU A 81 3.52 3.82 18.27
CA GLU A 81 2.34 4.65 18.47
C GLU A 81 1.13 4.19 17.62
N TYR A 82 1.37 3.41 16.57
CA TYR A 82 0.32 2.87 15.68
C TYR A 82 0.42 1.36 15.47
N THR A 83 1.23 0.69 16.28
CA THR A 83 1.30 -0.77 16.38
C THR A 83 1.25 -1.22 17.83
N THR A 84 0.80 -2.45 18.05
CA THR A 84 0.77 -3.05 19.39
C THR A 84 1.20 -4.51 19.33
N ARG A 85 1.43 -5.11 20.49
CA ARG A 85 1.71 -6.54 20.63
C ARG A 85 0.53 -7.23 21.29
N HIS A 86 0.11 -8.37 20.75
CA HIS A 86 -0.81 -9.29 21.39
C HIS A 86 -0.12 -10.65 21.65
N GLY A 87 0.29 -10.90 22.89
CA GLY A 87 1.08 -12.08 23.24
C GLY A 87 2.39 -12.14 22.45
N GLU A 88 2.57 -13.21 21.67
CA GLU A 88 3.74 -13.39 20.80
C GLU A 88 3.61 -12.73 19.43
N ILE A 89 2.43 -12.21 19.09
CA ILE A 89 2.21 -11.55 17.80
C ILE A 89 2.61 -10.09 17.92
N LEU A 90 3.52 -9.69 17.04
CA LEU A 90 4.11 -8.35 17.00
C LEU A 90 3.42 -7.49 15.95
N THR A 91 3.43 -6.17 16.15
CA THR A 91 3.00 -5.18 15.16
C THR A 91 1.53 -5.28 14.72
N GLU A 92 0.61 -5.73 15.58
CA GLU A 92 -0.83 -5.66 15.32
C GLU A 92 -1.38 -4.23 15.45
N LEU A 93 -2.62 -4.04 15.00
CA LEU A 93 -3.29 -2.75 15.13
C LEU A 93 -3.72 -2.50 16.58
N PRO A 94 -3.43 -1.34 17.16
CA PRO A 94 -4.01 -0.90 18.42
C PRO A 94 -5.54 -0.73 18.30
N PRO A 95 -6.26 -0.63 19.45
CA PRO A 95 -7.68 -0.29 19.44
C PRO A 95 -7.96 1.00 18.65
N VAL A 96 -9.04 1.00 17.89
CA VAL A 96 -9.44 2.11 17.00
C VAL A 96 -9.47 3.46 17.74
N GLU A 97 -9.99 3.49 18.97
CA GLU A 97 -10.08 4.71 19.78
C GLU A 97 -8.70 5.27 20.18
N GLN A 98 -7.72 4.38 20.41
CA GLN A 98 -6.35 4.80 20.69
C GLN A 98 -5.70 5.41 19.44
N LEU A 99 -5.87 4.78 18.29
CA LEU A 99 -5.38 5.31 17.01
C LEU A 99 -6.03 6.66 16.68
N ARG A 100 -7.36 6.74 16.80
CA ARG A 100 -8.10 7.98 16.59
C ARG A 100 -7.57 9.11 17.47
N ALA A 101 -7.47 8.87 18.79
CA ALA A 101 -6.97 9.87 19.73
C ALA A 101 -5.54 10.34 19.41
N ARG A 102 -4.69 9.41 18.97
CA ARG A 102 -3.31 9.74 18.55
C ARG A 102 -3.30 10.61 17.29
N PHE A 103 -4.06 10.27 16.26
CA PHE A 103 -4.10 11.05 15.03
C PHE A 103 -4.74 12.43 15.22
N GLU A 104 -5.78 12.55 16.05
CA GLU A 104 -6.34 13.85 16.47
C GLU A 104 -5.27 14.75 17.12
N SER A 105 -4.41 14.17 17.98
CA SER A 105 -3.33 14.93 18.65
C SER A 105 -2.22 15.38 17.69
N LEU A 106 -2.13 14.78 16.51
CA LEU A 106 -1.22 15.19 15.43
C LEU A 106 -1.83 16.26 14.51
N GLY A 107 -3.08 16.69 14.79
CA GLY A 107 -3.79 17.68 13.99
C GLY A 107 -4.53 17.10 12.79
N ILE A 108 -4.70 15.77 12.73
CA ILE A 108 -5.51 15.11 11.70
C ILE A 108 -6.98 15.20 12.11
N GLY A 109 -7.79 15.84 11.25
CA GLY A 109 -9.24 15.93 11.38
C GLY A 109 -9.95 15.30 10.20
N ASP A 110 -11.24 15.62 10.03
CA ASP A 110 -12.10 15.03 8.98
C ASP A 110 -11.76 15.54 7.57
N THR A 111 -11.00 16.60 7.45
CA THR A 111 -10.60 17.21 6.18
C THR A 111 -9.09 17.35 6.07
N GLY A 112 -8.62 17.70 4.87
CA GLY A 112 -7.19 17.87 4.59
C GLY A 112 -6.51 16.58 4.16
N ARG A 113 -5.22 16.69 3.88
CA ARG A 113 -4.37 15.59 3.37
C ARG A 113 -3.32 15.19 4.39
N ILE A 114 -2.87 13.97 4.26
CA ILE A 114 -1.80 13.41 5.06
C ILE A 114 -0.70 12.97 4.10
N VAL A 115 0.51 13.51 4.26
CA VAL A 115 1.69 13.07 3.52
C VAL A 115 2.64 12.35 4.46
N LEU A 116 3.01 11.15 4.11
CA LEU A 116 3.90 10.28 4.89
C LEU A 116 5.27 10.20 4.24
N TYR A 117 6.33 10.23 5.04
CA TYR A 117 7.69 9.92 4.62
C TYR A 117 8.48 9.33 5.81
N GLY A 118 9.71 8.86 5.56
CA GLY A 118 10.58 8.27 6.57
C GLY A 118 11.05 6.87 6.21
N GLU A 119 11.23 5.98 7.19
CA GLU A 119 11.59 4.59 6.93
C GLU A 119 10.48 3.86 6.17
N THR A 120 10.81 3.23 5.04
CA THR A 120 9.81 2.65 4.11
C THR A 120 8.82 1.72 4.80
N LEU A 121 9.29 0.83 5.69
CA LEU A 121 8.39 -0.12 6.36
C LEU A 121 7.53 0.57 7.43
N ALA A 122 8.04 1.60 8.10
CA ALA A 122 7.26 2.42 9.01
C ALA A 122 6.18 3.20 8.25
N VAL A 123 6.55 3.83 7.14
CA VAL A 123 5.63 4.60 6.26
C VAL A 123 4.51 3.70 5.72
N THR A 124 4.85 2.54 5.16
CA THR A 124 3.83 1.65 4.57
C THR A 124 2.95 0.99 5.62
N ARG A 125 3.48 0.72 6.81
CA ARG A 125 2.68 0.25 7.95
C ARG A 125 1.73 1.34 8.44
N LEU A 126 2.18 2.59 8.52
CA LEU A 126 1.32 3.73 8.88
C LEU A 126 0.24 3.96 7.81
N PHE A 127 0.60 3.87 6.52
CA PHE A 127 -0.39 3.93 5.43
C PHE A 127 -1.49 2.87 5.62
N PHE A 128 -1.11 1.61 5.87
CA PHE A 128 -2.07 0.53 6.13
C PHE A 128 -2.98 0.85 7.33
N THR A 129 -2.41 1.36 8.42
CA THR A 129 -3.18 1.73 9.62
C THR A 129 -4.21 2.83 9.32
N LEU A 130 -3.81 3.85 8.55
CA LEU A 130 -4.71 4.93 8.13
C LEU A 130 -5.76 4.43 7.12
N ASP A 131 -5.40 3.55 6.19
CA ASP A 131 -6.34 2.93 5.26
C ASP A 131 -7.36 2.04 5.99
N TYR A 132 -6.92 1.27 6.99
CA TYR A 132 -7.82 0.53 7.88
C TYR A 132 -8.83 1.43 8.61
N LEU A 133 -8.43 2.63 9.01
CA LEU A 133 -9.33 3.61 9.64
C LEU A 133 -10.27 4.33 8.65
N GLY A 134 -10.20 4.02 7.35
CA GLY A 134 -11.00 4.65 6.31
C GLY A 134 -10.43 5.97 5.80
N LEU A 135 -9.16 6.27 6.09
CA LEU A 135 -8.50 7.52 5.70
C LEU A 135 -7.61 7.37 4.45
N GLY A 136 -7.50 6.17 3.87
CA GLY A 136 -6.55 5.87 2.80
C GLY A 136 -6.60 6.83 1.61
N ASP A 137 -7.79 7.28 1.21
CA ASP A 137 -7.98 8.21 0.08
C ASP A 137 -7.42 9.62 0.32
N ARG A 138 -7.04 9.91 1.57
CA ARG A 138 -6.45 11.20 1.97
C ARG A 138 -4.96 11.11 2.23
N VAL A 139 -4.38 9.90 2.09
CA VAL A 139 -2.98 9.63 2.43
C VAL A 139 -2.15 9.51 1.16
N SER A 140 -1.03 10.20 1.14
CA SER A 140 0.00 10.05 0.10
C SER A 140 1.36 9.80 0.74
N VAL A 141 2.25 9.15 0.01
CA VAL A 141 3.65 8.91 0.41
C VAL A 141 4.55 9.78 -0.45
N LEU A 142 5.45 10.54 0.18
CA LEU A 142 6.48 11.31 -0.50
C LEU A 142 7.53 10.34 -1.07
N ASN A 143 7.51 10.15 -2.38
CA ASN A 143 8.37 9.17 -3.05
C ASN A 143 9.85 9.58 -3.03
N GLY A 144 10.65 8.80 -2.34
CA GLY A 144 12.06 9.10 -2.08
C GLY A 144 12.32 9.89 -0.79
N GLY A 145 11.27 10.16 0.00
CA GLY A 145 11.35 10.68 1.36
C GLY A 145 12.17 11.97 1.50
N LEU A 146 12.86 12.10 2.64
CA LEU A 146 13.68 13.28 2.95
C LEU A 146 14.79 13.52 1.91
N ALA A 147 15.38 12.47 1.35
CA ALA A 147 16.43 12.61 0.32
C ALA A 147 15.89 13.29 -0.95
N ALA A 148 14.69 12.90 -1.41
CA ALA A 148 14.06 13.55 -2.56
C ALA A 148 13.66 15.00 -2.26
N TRP A 149 13.15 15.26 -1.05
CA TRP A 149 12.81 16.59 -0.58
C TRP A 149 14.01 17.52 -0.59
N THR A 150 15.13 17.09 0.01
CA THR A 150 16.38 17.86 0.07
C THR A 150 16.98 18.11 -1.32
N ALA A 151 16.95 17.08 -2.19
CA ALA A 151 17.44 17.22 -3.57
C ALA A 151 16.63 18.23 -4.39
N ALA A 152 15.34 18.41 -4.09
CA ALA A 152 14.48 19.42 -4.69
C ALA A 152 14.62 20.82 -4.04
N GLY A 153 15.53 21.00 -3.07
CA GLY A 153 15.74 22.26 -2.36
C GLY A 153 14.70 22.54 -1.27
N GLY A 154 13.99 21.51 -0.84
CA GLY A 154 13.00 21.64 0.22
C GLY A 154 13.63 21.99 1.58
N GLU A 155 12.94 22.81 2.36
CA GLU A 155 13.41 23.27 3.67
C GLU A 155 13.40 22.12 4.69
N VAL A 156 14.50 21.99 5.42
CA VAL A 156 14.68 21.01 6.50
C VAL A 156 14.82 21.71 7.86
N GLY A 157 14.35 21.03 8.90
CA GLY A 157 14.47 21.45 10.29
C GLY A 157 15.07 20.37 11.16
N THR A 158 15.45 20.72 12.38
CA THR A 158 15.88 19.82 13.45
C THR A 158 15.02 19.97 14.71
N ALA A 159 14.27 21.06 14.80
CA ALA A 159 13.36 21.31 15.92
C ALA A 159 11.94 20.90 15.54
N PRO A 160 11.24 20.13 16.39
CA PRO A 160 9.85 19.77 16.13
C PRO A 160 8.96 21.01 16.06
N PRO A 161 7.91 20.99 15.21
CA PRO A 161 6.95 22.07 15.18
C PRO A 161 6.19 22.18 16.51
N PRO A 162 5.56 23.32 16.79
CA PRO A 162 4.67 23.45 17.94
C PRO A 162 3.63 22.32 17.97
N PRO A 163 3.14 21.94 19.16
CA PRO A 163 2.05 20.98 19.27
C PRO A 163 0.88 21.37 18.35
N ALA A 164 0.32 20.37 17.64
CA ALA A 164 -0.83 20.62 16.80
C ALA A 164 -2.05 20.98 17.65
N GLU A 165 -2.89 21.85 17.12
CA GLU A 165 -4.26 21.94 17.63
C GLU A 165 -4.95 20.60 17.42
N ARG A 166 -5.49 20.03 18.49
CA ARG A 166 -6.25 18.77 18.40
C ARG A 166 -7.48 18.97 17.54
N LYS A 167 -7.65 18.09 16.56
CA LYS A 167 -8.83 18.06 15.68
C LYS A 167 -9.78 16.93 16.08
N THR A 168 -11.01 17.03 15.66
CA THR A 168 -11.96 15.89 15.71
C THR A 168 -11.79 15.05 14.46
N LEU A 169 -11.64 13.74 14.64
CA LEU A 169 -11.47 12.77 13.56
C LEU A 169 -12.57 11.70 13.61
N THR A 170 -13.39 11.66 12.57
CA THR A 170 -14.34 10.58 12.32
C THR A 170 -13.61 9.46 11.58
N VAL A 171 -13.69 8.25 12.13
CA VAL A 171 -13.08 7.06 11.52
C VAL A 171 -14.15 6.06 11.11
N HIS A 172 -13.92 5.40 9.98
CA HIS A 172 -14.77 4.34 9.44
C HIS A 172 -13.92 3.09 9.22
N PRO A 173 -13.66 2.30 10.28
CA PRO A 173 -12.79 1.12 10.18
C PRO A 173 -13.21 0.17 9.07
N ARG A 174 -12.24 -0.36 8.35
CA ARG A 174 -12.38 -1.22 7.18
C ARG A 174 -11.84 -2.63 7.48
N PRO A 175 -12.61 -3.48 8.22
CA PRO A 175 -12.15 -4.82 8.56
C PRO A 175 -11.88 -5.70 7.32
N GLU A 176 -12.47 -5.35 6.17
CA GLU A 176 -12.25 -6.05 4.91
C GLU A 176 -10.83 -5.93 4.37
N VAL A 177 -10.02 -4.99 4.84
CA VAL A 177 -8.59 -4.89 4.45
C VAL A 177 -7.67 -5.75 5.32
N LEU A 178 -8.23 -6.39 6.37
CA LEU A 178 -7.54 -7.35 7.23
C LEU A 178 -7.87 -8.80 6.83
N ALA A 179 -6.92 -9.68 7.04
CA ALA A 179 -7.11 -11.11 7.08
C ALA A 179 -6.52 -11.67 8.38
N ASP A 180 -7.19 -12.62 8.99
CA ASP A 180 -6.67 -13.44 10.09
C ASP A 180 -6.28 -14.84 9.60
N ALA A 181 -5.68 -15.65 10.48
CA ALA A 181 -5.27 -17.01 10.16
C ALA A 181 -6.43 -17.90 9.70
N ALA A 182 -7.63 -17.72 10.27
CA ALA A 182 -8.81 -18.50 9.92
C ALA A 182 -9.29 -18.14 8.51
N TRP A 183 -9.36 -16.85 8.20
CA TRP A 183 -9.71 -16.38 6.86
C TRP A 183 -8.71 -16.88 5.81
N VAL A 184 -7.40 -16.70 6.07
CA VAL A 184 -6.34 -17.18 5.17
C VAL A 184 -6.45 -18.68 4.94
N ASN A 185 -6.63 -19.48 6.00
CA ASN A 185 -6.75 -20.94 5.86
C ASN A 185 -7.96 -21.36 5.02
N ALA A 186 -9.10 -20.68 5.18
CA ALA A 186 -10.32 -20.97 4.42
C ALA A 186 -10.21 -20.59 2.93
N HIS A 187 -9.42 -19.53 2.59
CA HIS A 187 -9.42 -18.94 1.25
C HIS A 187 -8.16 -19.22 0.43
N ARG A 188 -7.03 -19.61 1.02
CA ARG A 188 -5.73 -19.78 0.35
C ARG A 188 -5.71 -20.74 -0.85
N LYS A 189 -6.70 -21.59 -1.01
CA LYS A 189 -6.85 -22.52 -2.15
C LYS A 189 -7.84 -22.02 -3.20
N GLN A 190 -8.52 -20.91 -2.98
CA GLN A 190 -9.50 -20.37 -3.91
C GLN A 190 -8.81 -19.71 -5.10
N ARG A 191 -9.31 -19.97 -6.33
CA ARG A 191 -8.73 -19.40 -7.57
C ARG A 191 -8.73 -17.86 -7.61
N GLY A 192 -9.69 -17.24 -6.90
CA GLY A 192 -9.85 -15.79 -6.82
C GLY A 192 -8.93 -15.11 -5.78
N VAL A 193 -8.12 -15.86 -5.03
CA VAL A 193 -7.23 -15.34 -3.99
C VAL A 193 -5.79 -15.62 -4.35
N LEU A 194 -4.94 -14.62 -4.19
CA LEU A 194 -3.48 -14.71 -4.37
C LEU A 194 -2.79 -14.34 -3.06
N LEU A 195 -2.12 -15.31 -2.43
CA LEU A 195 -1.26 -15.05 -1.27
C LEU A 195 0.13 -14.63 -1.73
N LEU A 196 0.62 -13.49 -1.27
CA LEU A 196 1.97 -12.98 -1.52
C LEU A 196 2.78 -12.94 -0.22
N ASP A 197 3.90 -13.66 -0.22
CA ASP A 197 4.88 -13.64 0.87
C ASP A 197 5.95 -12.60 0.59
N ALA A 198 6.01 -11.56 1.43
CA ALA A 198 6.91 -10.42 1.28
C ALA A 198 8.34 -10.69 1.77
N ARG A 199 8.65 -11.91 2.23
CA ARG A 199 9.95 -12.29 2.77
C ARG A 199 10.96 -12.62 1.68
N THR A 200 12.22 -12.81 2.09
CA THR A 200 13.28 -13.28 1.20
C THR A 200 13.01 -14.70 0.72
N ARG A 201 13.70 -15.10 -0.33
CA ARG A 201 13.57 -16.44 -0.92
C ARG A 201 13.94 -17.54 0.07
N GLU A 202 15.02 -17.35 0.84
CA GLU A 202 15.53 -18.30 1.81
C GLU A 202 14.53 -18.50 2.97
N GLU A 203 13.89 -17.42 3.43
CA GLU A 203 12.86 -17.48 4.46
C GLU A 203 11.61 -18.21 3.96
N PHE A 204 11.20 -17.92 2.72
CA PHE A 204 10.08 -18.58 2.06
C PHE A 204 10.32 -20.08 1.86
N ASP A 205 11.48 -20.46 1.34
CA ASP A 205 11.84 -21.87 1.10
C ASP A 205 12.12 -22.62 2.43
N GLY A 206 12.29 -21.90 3.54
CA GLY A 206 12.55 -22.47 4.86
C GLY A 206 13.98 -22.94 5.06
N THR A 207 14.91 -22.46 4.24
CA THR A 207 16.35 -22.71 4.35
C THR A 207 17.02 -21.79 5.37
N LYS A 208 16.42 -20.61 5.62
CA LYS A 208 16.82 -19.67 6.67
C LYS A 208 15.77 -19.64 7.77
N ALA A 209 16.21 -19.86 9.01
CA ALA A 209 15.35 -19.68 10.18
C ALA A 209 15.12 -18.18 10.45
N GLU A 210 13.94 -17.85 10.93
CA GLU A 210 13.55 -16.50 11.35
C GLU A 210 13.17 -16.52 12.82
N GLU A 211 13.66 -15.55 13.58
CA GLU A 211 13.26 -15.38 14.97
C GLU A 211 11.75 -15.22 15.10
N GLY A 212 11.13 -15.91 16.06
CA GLY A 212 9.69 -15.90 16.28
C GLY A 212 8.86 -16.70 15.25
N VAL A 213 9.50 -17.42 14.31
CA VAL A 213 8.82 -18.32 13.38
C VAL A 213 9.08 -19.77 13.80
N ALA A 214 8.11 -20.39 14.47
CA ALA A 214 8.25 -21.72 15.06
C ALA A 214 8.53 -22.83 14.04
N ARG A 215 8.04 -22.71 12.82
CA ARG A 215 8.24 -23.69 11.73
C ARG A 215 8.65 -22.95 10.47
N PRO A 216 9.93 -23.08 10.02
CA PRO A 216 10.40 -22.44 8.78
C PRO A 216 9.69 -22.96 7.55
N GLY A 217 9.57 -22.10 6.53
CA GLY A 217 8.82 -22.34 5.30
C GLY A 217 7.73 -21.29 5.09
N HIS A 218 6.70 -21.61 4.30
CA HIS A 218 5.65 -20.68 3.91
C HIS A 218 4.24 -21.29 3.98
N ILE A 219 3.22 -20.45 3.86
CA ILE A 219 1.81 -20.86 3.77
C ILE A 219 1.58 -21.56 2.43
N PRO A 220 1.03 -22.80 2.39
CA PRO A 220 0.81 -23.53 1.15
C PRO A 220 -0.08 -22.76 0.17
N GLY A 221 0.38 -22.61 -1.07
CA GLY A 221 -0.30 -21.85 -2.13
C GLY A 221 0.18 -20.40 -2.25
N ALA A 222 1.02 -19.92 -1.35
CA ALA A 222 1.62 -18.59 -1.45
C ALA A 222 2.68 -18.53 -2.57
N VAL A 223 2.82 -17.34 -3.14
CA VAL A 223 3.87 -16.96 -4.08
C VAL A 223 4.80 -15.96 -3.38
N GLN A 224 6.10 -16.18 -3.51
CA GLN A 224 7.09 -15.25 -2.96
C GLN A 224 7.23 -14.03 -3.86
N LEU A 225 7.16 -12.85 -3.24
CA LEU A 225 7.43 -11.56 -3.87
C LEU A 225 8.12 -10.67 -2.83
N ASP A 226 9.45 -10.60 -2.88
CA ASP A 226 10.23 -9.85 -1.91
C ASP A 226 9.85 -8.35 -1.94
N TRP A 227 9.54 -7.78 -0.77
CA TRP A 227 9.13 -6.38 -0.66
C TRP A 227 10.18 -5.41 -1.20
N THR A 228 11.46 -5.75 -1.14
CA THR A 228 12.54 -4.89 -1.63
C THR A 228 12.46 -4.68 -3.14
N THR A 229 11.84 -5.61 -3.87
CA THR A 229 11.64 -5.48 -5.32
C THR A 229 10.66 -4.38 -5.71
N MET A 230 9.88 -3.85 -4.75
CA MET A 230 9.00 -2.70 -4.98
C MET A 230 9.76 -1.39 -5.12
N LEU A 231 11.04 -1.38 -4.75
CA LEU A 231 11.84 -0.17 -4.64
C LEU A 231 13.01 -0.16 -5.64
N THR A 232 13.42 1.04 -6.03
CA THR A 232 14.70 1.35 -6.66
C THR A 232 15.23 2.63 -6.03
N ASP A 233 16.45 2.58 -5.52
CA ASP A 233 17.12 3.73 -4.89
C ASP A 233 16.27 4.42 -3.80
N GLY A 234 15.59 3.62 -2.96
CA GLY A 234 14.72 4.10 -1.89
C GLY A 234 13.38 4.69 -2.35
N ARG A 235 13.05 4.63 -3.64
CA ARG A 235 11.79 5.08 -4.23
C ARG A 235 10.92 3.91 -4.63
N PHE A 236 9.61 4.02 -4.48
CA PHE A 236 8.71 3.08 -5.14
C PHE A 236 8.89 3.18 -6.65
N ARG A 237 8.94 2.02 -7.30
CA ARG A 237 9.00 1.91 -8.76
C ARG A 237 7.76 2.50 -9.40
N GLU A 238 7.89 2.84 -10.68
CA GLU A 238 6.77 3.28 -11.51
C GLU A 238 5.68 2.21 -11.60
N GLU A 239 4.41 2.65 -11.70
CA GLU A 239 3.25 1.75 -11.74
C GLU A 239 3.38 0.63 -12.77
N GLY A 240 3.93 0.92 -13.95
CA GLY A 240 4.15 -0.07 -15.01
C GLY A 240 5.14 -1.17 -14.61
N GLU A 241 6.16 -0.86 -13.81
CA GLU A 241 7.12 -1.84 -13.29
C GLU A 241 6.49 -2.67 -12.17
N LEU A 242 5.81 -2.01 -11.22
CA LEU A 242 5.07 -2.68 -10.15
C LEU A 242 4.02 -3.64 -10.73
N SER A 243 3.27 -3.20 -11.73
CA SER A 243 2.26 -4.02 -12.42
C SER A 243 2.87 -5.28 -13.02
N ARG A 244 4.07 -5.18 -13.63
CA ARG A 244 4.79 -6.35 -14.16
C ARG A 244 5.19 -7.34 -13.06
N LEU A 245 5.70 -6.84 -11.92
CA LEU A 245 6.07 -7.69 -10.78
C LEU A 245 4.85 -8.43 -10.21
N PHE A 246 3.74 -7.73 -10.00
CA PHE A 246 2.50 -8.33 -9.50
C PHE A 246 1.91 -9.35 -10.49
N THR A 247 1.91 -9.03 -11.79
CA THR A 247 1.44 -9.95 -12.85
C THR A 247 2.32 -11.21 -12.91
N ALA A 248 3.65 -11.05 -12.82
CA ALA A 248 4.57 -12.19 -12.79
C ALA A 248 4.36 -13.08 -11.55
N ALA A 249 3.93 -12.48 -10.41
CA ALA A 249 3.54 -13.21 -9.21
C ALA A 249 2.14 -13.86 -9.31
N GLY A 250 1.40 -13.63 -10.42
CA GLY A 250 0.09 -14.23 -10.68
C GLY A 250 -1.10 -13.34 -10.31
N ALA A 251 -0.88 -12.05 -10.05
CA ALA A 251 -1.97 -11.09 -9.90
C ALA A 251 -2.64 -10.85 -11.25
N THR A 252 -3.95 -11.08 -11.30
CA THR A 252 -4.79 -10.83 -12.48
C THR A 252 -6.04 -10.07 -12.07
N ALA A 253 -6.71 -9.44 -13.04
CA ALA A 253 -7.96 -8.76 -12.78
C ALA A 253 -8.96 -9.68 -12.06
N GLY A 254 -9.63 -9.15 -11.04
CA GLY A 254 -10.63 -9.87 -10.25
C GLY A 254 -10.07 -10.71 -9.10
N LYS A 255 -8.76 -10.95 -9.00
CA LYS A 255 -8.19 -11.59 -7.82
C LYS A 255 -8.12 -10.63 -6.64
N GLU A 256 -8.38 -11.18 -5.46
CA GLU A 256 -8.08 -10.53 -4.18
C GLU A 256 -6.68 -10.93 -3.73
N ILE A 257 -5.84 -9.96 -3.42
CA ILE A 257 -4.47 -10.18 -2.97
C ILE A 257 -4.46 -10.24 -1.44
N VAL A 258 -3.71 -11.18 -0.88
CA VAL A 258 -3.42 -11.21 0.56
C VAL A 258 -1.92 -11.15 0.73
N THR A 259 -1.44 -10.13 1.41
CA THR A 259 -0.01 -9.98 1.70
C THR A 259 0.31 -10.44 3.12
N TYR A 260 1.42 -11.13 3.31
CA TYR A 260 1.94 -11.50 4.61
C TYR A 260 3.48 -11.51 4.60
N CYS A 261 4.09 -11.55 5.79
CA CYS A 261 5.53 -11.71 5.92
C CYS A 261 5.89 -12.48 7.21
N ARG A 262 6.79 -11.96 8.03
CA ARG A 262 7.03 -12.49 9.38
C ARG A 262 5.99 -11.97 10.37
N VAL A 263 5.79 -10.65 10.45
CA VAL A 263 4.98 -9.94 11.44
C VAL A 263 4.13 -8.79 10.85
N GLY A 264 3.79 -8.82 9.55
CA GLY A 264 2.97 -7.78 8.91
C GLY A 264 3.75 -6.58 8.35
N SER A 265 4.90 -6.22 8.90
CA SER A 265 5.63 -5.00 8.55
C SER A 265 6.11 -4.98 7.08
N ARG A 266 6.84 -6.02 6.60
CA ARG A 266 7.25 -6.11 5.17
C ARG A 266 6.06 -6.29 4.23
N ALA A 267 5.01 -6.96 4.71
CA ALA A 267 3.78 -7.17 3.96
C ALA A 267 3.04 -5.85 3.67
N SER A 268 3.18 -4.83 4.53
CA SER A 268 2.56 -3.53 4.30
C SER A 268 3.15 -2.80 3.08
N ALA A 269 4.41 -3.07 2.69
CA ALA A 269 4.97 -2.52 1.46
C ALA A 269 4.31 -3.14 0.20
N LEU A 270 4.06 -4.46 0.19
CA LEU A 270 3.27 -5.10 -0.89
C LEU A 270 1.81 -4.65 -0.86
N TYR A 271 1.23 -4.47 0.33
CA TYR A 271 -0.12 -3.93 0.48
C TYR A 271 -0.23 -2.55 -0.17
N PHE A 272 0.69 -1.63 0.17
CA PHE A 272 0.72 -0.29 -0.41
C PHE A 272 0.85 -0.33 -1.93
N ALA A 273 1.79 -1.13 -2.47
CA ALA A 273 1.97 -1.28 -3.92
C ALA A 273 0.74 -1.88 -4.61
N ALA A 274 0.05 -2.85 -3.97
CA ALA A 274 -1.20 -3.40 -4.48
C ALA A 274 -2.32 -2.35 -4.51
N ARG A 275 -2.43 -1.51 -3.46
CA ARG A 275 -3.37 -0.38 -3.40
C ARG A 275 -3.07 0.65 -4.50
N LEU A 276 -1.80 0.99 -4.70
CA LEU A 276 -1.36 1.90 -5.76
C LEU A 276 -1.80 1.40 -7.16
N LEU A 277 -1.75 0.08 -7.37
CA LEU A 277 -2.18 -0.57 -8.61
C LEU A 277 -3.70 -0.81 -8.71
N GLY A 278 -4.48 -0.42 -7.69
CA GLY A 278 -5.94 -0.57 -7.68
C GLY A 278 -6.45 -1.99 -7.41
N TYR A 279 -5.62 -2.89 -6.86
CA TYR A 279 -6.07 -4.21 -6.46
C TYR A 279 -6.89 -4.18 -5.16
N ARG A 280 -7.85 -5.10 -5.05
CA ARG A 280 -8.41 -5.46 -3.75
C ARG A 280 -7.35 -6.22 -2.97
N VAL A 281 -6.99 -5.74 -1.79
CA VAL A 281 -5.91 -6.31 -1.01
C VAL A 281 -6.25 -6.37 0.47
N ARG A 282 -5.82 -7.46 1.11
CA ARG A 282 -5.83 -7.64 2.56
C ARG A 282 -4.40 -7.79 3.07
N LEU A 283 -4.18 -7.37 4.28
CA LEU A 283 -2.96 -7.67 5.01
C LEU A 283 -3.27 -8.72 6.07
N TYR A 284 -2.54 -9.84 6.05
CA TYR A 284 -2.56 -10.82 7.13
C TYR A 284 -1.54 -10.40 8.19
N ASP A 285 -2.03 -9.74 9.23
CA ASP A 285 -1.18 -9.06 10.23
C ASP A 285 -0.35 -10.04 11.05
N GLY A 286 -0.96 -11.09 11.62
CA GLY A 286 -0.26 -12.12 12.38
C GLY A 286 0.82 -12.88 11.61
N SER A 287 0.69 -12.95 10.28
CA SER A 287 1.74 -13.45 9.37
C SER A 287 2.33 -14.82 9.78
N MET A 288 3.60 -15.10 9.45
CA MET A 288 4.25 -16.37 9.79
C MET A 288 4.51 -16.54 11.29
N ASN A 289 4.64 -15.45 12.03
CA ASN A 289 4.79 -15.51 13.48
C ASN A 289 3.56 -16.19 14.12
N GLU A 290 2.35 -15.79 13.73
CA GLU A 290 1.11 -16.45 14.18
C GLU A 290 0.92 -17.81 13.49
N TRP A 291 1.02 -17.87 12.15
CA TRP A 291 0.71 -19.06 11.36
C TRP A 291 1.55 -20.27 11.76
N ALA A 292 2.86 -20.07 11.87
CA ALA A 292 3.78 -21.14 12.19
C ALA A 292 3.70 -21.62 13.65
N GLY A 293 3.15 -20.80 14.55
CA GLY A 293 2.85 -21.16 15.94
C GLY A 293 1.65 -22.11 16.07
N LYS A 294 0.68 -22.03 15.17
CA LYS A 294 -0.54 -22.85 15.17
C LYS A 294 -0.30 -24.21 14.52
N ARG A 295 -0.18 -25.29 15.34
CA ARG A 295 0.19 -26.64 14.86
C ARG A 295 -0.78 -27.23 13.85
N GLU A 296 -2.05 -26.86 13.90
CA GLU A 296 -3.13 -27.28 13.00
C GLU A 296 -3.02 -26.63 11.61
N LEU A 297 -2.27 -25.55 11.46
CA LEU A 297 -2.09 -24.87 10.18
C LEU A 297 -0.88 -25.45 9.41
N PRO A 298 -1.02 -25.73 8.11
CA PRO A 298 0.05 -26.33 7.33
C PRO A 298 1.16 -25.34 6.98
N VAL A 299 2.42 -25.79 7.04
CA VAL A 299 3.59 -25.09 6.53
C VAL A 299 4.30 -26.00 5.54
N VAL A 300 4.73 -25.44 4.40
CA VAL A 300 5.53 -26.15 3.40
C VAL A 300 6.92 -25.56 3.29
N ARG A 301 7.90 -26.42 2.97
CA ARG A 301 9.27 -26.05 2.63
C ARG A 301 9.55 -26.46 1.20
N ARG A 302 10.30 -25.68 0.46
CA ARG A 302 10.94 -26.15 -0.76
C ARG A 302 12.22 -26.90 -0.38
N ARG A 303 12.35 -28.10 -0.93
CA ARG A 303 13.58 -28.90 -0.84
C ARG A 303 14.55 -28.46 -1.92
#